data_6ddbb7d951fb24e2ccc80ce519c11322
#
_entry.id   6ddbb7d951fb24e2ccc80ce519c11322
#
_cell.length_a   1.000
_cell.length_b   1.000
_cell.length_c   1.000
_cell.angle_alpha   90.00
_cell.angle_beta   90.00
_cell.angle_gamma   90.00
#
_symmetry.space_group_name_H-M   'P 1'
#
loop_
_entity.id
_entity.type
_entity.pdbx_description
1 polymer ?
#
loop_
_entity_poly.entity_id
_entity_poly.type
_entity_poly.pdbx_seq_one_letter_code
_entity_poly.pdbx_strand_id
1 'polypeptide(L)'
;MSKSFAEEWLKKLKEYWFNKDIESAVLLFTKTTFYQETPFMKPYTTIEEINQEWQHIKNENIQNIELKVLAVDGYTLIAQWILKQNDKDYDGIYEIKFNNNLECIYFKSWEMVK
;
A
#
# COMPACT_ATOMS: atom_id res chain seq x y z
N MET A 1 -12.47 -2.27 -13.14
CA MET A 1 -11.38 -1.31 -12.84
C MET A 1 -10.37 -1.38 -13.97
N SER A 2 -9.91 -0.23 -14.43
CA SER A 2 -8.93 -0.17 -15.52
C SER A 2 -7.50 -0.27 -14.99
N LYS A 3 -6.58 -0.71 -15.86
CA LYS A 3 -5.16 -0.69 -15.56
C LYS A 3 -4.67 0.76 -15.32
N SER A 4 -5.20 1.70 -16.10
CA SER A 4 -4.85 3.11 -15.96
C SER A 4 -5.20 3.66 -14.58
N PHE A 5 -6.38 3.33 -14.05
CA PHE A 5 -6.76 3.68 -12.68
C PHE A 5 -5.81 3.06 -11.67
N ALA A 6 -5.50 1.77 -11.83
CA ALA A 6 -4.60 1.05 -10.93
C ALA A 6 -3.22 1.70 -10.89
N GLU A 7 -2.67 2.04 -12.05
CA GLU A 7 -1.38 2.73 -12.14
C GLU A 7 -1.41 4.09 -11.44
N GLU A 8 -2.48 4.85 -11.62
CA GLU A 8 -2.63 6.17 -11.00
C GLU A 8 -2.78 6.05 -9.47
N TRP A 9 -3.52 5.06 -8.99
CA TRP A 9 -3.66 4.83 -7.56
C TRP A 9 -2.33 4.47 -6.90
N LEU A 10 -1.55 3.58 -7.55
CA LEU A 10 -0.21 3.21 -7.07
C LEU A 10 0.75 4.41 -7.10
N LYS A 11 0.64 5.26 -8.10
CA LYS A 11 1.45 6.48 -8.18
C LYS A 11 1.18 7.40 -7.01
N LYS A 12 -0.08 7.58 -6.64
CA LYS A 12 -0.45 8.38 -5.45
C LYS A 12 0.12 7.76 -4.18
N LEU A 13 -0.04 6.45 -4.00
CA LEU A 13 0.50 5.74 -2.84
C LEU A 13 2.00 5.96 -2.72
N LYS A 14 2.73 5.79 -3.83
CA LYS A 14 4.18 6.00 -3.87
C LYS A 14 4.56 7.42 -3.50
N GLU A 15 3.91 8.42 -4.10
CA GLU A 15 4.21 9.83 -3.84
C GLU A 15 3.99 10.20 -2.38
N TYR A 16 2.84 9.82 -1.81
CA TYR A 16 2.53 10.10 -0.41
C TYR A 16 3.51 9.39 0.53
N TRP A 17 3.83 8.15 0.25
CA TRP A 17 4.76 7.36 1.03
C TRP A 17 6.16 7.95 1.00
N PHE A 18 6.70 8.20 -0.20
CA PHE A 18 8.06 8.72 -0.38
C PHE A 18 8.22 10.10 0.25
N ASN A 19 7.21 10.95 0.13
CA ASN A 19 7.23 12.31 0.68
C ASN A 19 6.81 12.37 2.15
N LYS A 20 6.48 11.23 2.75
CA LYS A 20 5.98 11.15 4.14
C LYS A 20 4.74 12.01 4.37
N ASP A 21 3.91 12.13 3.36
CA ASP A 21 2.60 12.77 3.44
C ASP A 21 1.59 11.77 3.98
N ILE A 22 1.68 11.53 5.28
CA ILE A 22 0.92 10.49 5.98
C ILE A 22 -0.58 10.76 5.88
N GLU A 23 -0.99 12.00 6.06
CA GLU A 23 -2.42 12.38 5.99
C GLU A 23 -3.03 11.96 4.65
N SER A 24 -2.37 12.30 3.53
CA SER A 24 -2.85 11.94 2.21
C SER A 24 -2.80 10.43 1.96
N ALA A 25 -1.76 9.76 2.42
CA ALA A 25 -1.64 8.30 2.31
C ALA A 25 -2.79 7.60 3.02
N VAL A 26 -3.09 8.00 4.24
CA VAL A 26 -4.16 7.40 5.05
C VAL A 26 -5.54 7.63 4.42
N LEU A 27 -5.75 8.75 3.75
CA LEU A 27 -7.01 9.00 3.04
C LEU A 27 -7.29 7.99 1.92
N LEU A 28 -6.25 7.35 1.36
CA LEU A 28 -6.44 6.28 0.38
C LEU A 28 -7.13 5.05 0.99
N PHE A 29 -7.09 4.90 2.32
CA PHE A 29 -7.58 3.74 3.04
C PHE A 29 -8.84 4.03 3.87
N THR A 30 -9.55 5.12 3.60
CA THR A 30 -10.72 5.54 4.38
C THR A 30 -11.81 4.48 4.46
N LYS A 31 -11.99 3.68 3.40
CA LYS A 31 -12.99 2.61 3.31
C LYS A 31 -12.41 1.22 3.53
N THR A 32 -11.12 1.14 3.90
CA THR A 32 -10.43 -0.14 4.05
C THR A 32 -10.78 -0.78 5.39
N THR A 33 -11.26 -2.02 5.34
CA THR A 33 -11.63 -2.81 6.51
C THR A 33 -10.72 -4.03 6.73
N PHE A 34 -9.73 -4.21 5.88
CA PHE A 34 -8.67 -5.20 6.01
C PHE A 34 -7.38 -4.59 5.50
N TYR A 35 -6.41 -4.43 6.40
CA TYR A 35 -5.10 -3.86 6.08
C TYR A 35 -4.03 -4.69 6.77
N GLN A 36 -3.18 -5.35 6.00
CA GLN A 36 -2.18 -6.25 6.53
C GLN A 36 -0.88 -6.10 5.75
N GLU A 37 0.20 -5.73 6.43
CA GLU A 37 1.49 -5.50 5.78
C GLU A 37 2.35 -6.74 5.67
N THR A 38 2.12 -7.74 6.53
CA THR A 38 2.78 -9.05 6.47
C THR A 38 1.75 -10.15 6.74
N PRO A 39 1.90 -11.37 6.12
CA PRO A 39 0.84 -12.38 6.16
C PRO A 39 0.44 -12.88 7.55
N PHE A 40 1.35 -12.84 8.52
CA PHE A 40 1.10 -13.40 9.84
C PHE A 40 0.78 -12.34 10.89
N MET A 41 0.71 -11.07 10.48
CA MET A 41 0.31 -9.98 11.34
C MET A 41 -1.22 -9.96 11.49
N LYS A 42 -1.72 -9.62 12.68
CA LYS A 42 -3.15 -9.37 12.84
C LYS A 42 -3.55 -8.20 11.93
N PRO A 43 -4.56 -8.35 11.06
CA PRO A 43 -4.97 -7.25 10.19
C PRO A 43 -5.61 -6.11 10.98
N TYR A 44 -5.37 -4.89 10.50
CA TYR A 44 -6.06 -3.71 10.99
C TYR A 44 -7.41 -3.60 10.29
N THR A 45 -8.43 -3.20 11.02
CA THR A 45 -9.81 -3.11 10.52
C THR A 45 -10.39 -1.70 10.60
N THR A 46 -9.68 -0.77 11.22
CA THR A 46 -10.12 0.62 11.40
C THR A 46 -9.12 1.60 10.83
N ILE A 47 -9.61 2.78 10.45
CA ILE A 47 -8.75 3.83 9.91
C ILE A 47 -7.77 4.35 10.97
N GLU A 48 -8.16 4.33 12.24
CA GLU A 48 -7.29 4.75 13.34
C GLU A 48 -6.07 3.85 13.46
N GLU A 49 -6.27 2.53 13.35
CA GLU A 49 -5.17 1.56 13.38
C GLU A 49 -4.24 1.75 12.17
N ILE A 50 -4.81 1.96 10.98
CA ILE A 50 -4.06 2.19 9.76
C ILE A 50 -3.24 3.48 9.88
N ASN A 51 -3.83 4.54 10.42
CA ASN A 51 -3.13 5.80 10.64
C ASN A 51 -1.94 5.63 11.59
N GLN A 52 -2.11 4.88 12.68
CA GLN A 52 -1.02 4.61 13.62
C GLN A 52 0.13 3.87 12.93
N GLU A 53 -0.17 2.90 12.07
CA GLU A 53 0.85 2.17 11.32
C GLU A 53 1.62 3.10 10.39
N TRP A 54 0.94 3.99 9.69
CA TRP A 54 1.60 4.95 8.79
C TRP A 54 2.48 5.96 9.52
N GLN A 55 2.21 6.25 10.81
CA GLN A 55 3.07 7.15 11.57
C GLN A 55 4.52 6.64 11.68
N HIS A 56 4.73 5.32 11.57
CA HIS A 56 6.07 4.74 11.69
C HIS A 56 7.02 5.22 10.60
N ILE A 57 6.56 5.61 9.43
CA ILE A 57 7.46 6.06 8.36
C ILE A 57 8.16 7.38 8.68
N LYS A 58 7.70 8.15 9.66
CA LYS A 58 8.32 9.41 10.05
C LYS A 58 9.79 9.24 10.41
N ASN A 59 10.15 8.11 11.01
CA ASN A 59 11.48 7.82 11.50
C ASN A 59 12.29 6.94 10.55
N GLU A 60 11.77 6.65 9.36
CA GLU A 60 12.41 5.76 8.40
C GLU A 60 13.15 6.59 7.34
N ASN A 61 14.34 6.11 6.95
CA ASN A 61 15.05 6.68 5.81
C ASN A 61 14.63 5.96 4.54
N ILE A 62 13.66 6.52 3.82
CA ILE A 62 13.12 5.93 2.60
C ILE A 62 14.00 6.36 1.43
N GLN A 63 14.66 5.39 0.81
CA GLN A 63 15.64 5.64 -0.24
C GLN A 63 15.08 5.41 -1.65
N ASN A 64 14.23 4.41 -1.82
CA ASN A 64 13.59 4.11 -3.10
C ASN A 64 12.30 3.33 -2.91
N ILE A 65 11.30 3.65 -3.72
CA ILE A 65 10.03 2.92 -3.80
C ILE A 65 9.71 2.71 -5.27
N GLU A 66 9.40 1.46 -5.63
CA GLU A 66 8.89 1.13 -6.95
C GLU A 66 7.61 0.31 -6.80
N LEU A 67 6.55 0.72 -7.47
CA LEU A 67 5.27 0.04 -7.46
C LEU A 67 4.87 -0.26 -8.90
N LYS A 68 4.54 -1.52 -9.19
CA LYS A 68 4.25 -1.97 -10.56
C LYS A 68 2.98 -2.80 -10.59
N VAL A 69 2.06 -2.47 -11.48
CA VAL A 69 0.88 -3.30 -11.73
C VAL A 69 1.32 -4.60 -12.40
N LEU A 70 0.96 -5.73 -11.80
CA LEU A 70 1.18 -7.06 -12.40
C LEU A 70 -0.08 -7.57 -13.07
N ALA A 71 -1.25 -7.33 -12.48
CA ALA A 71 -2.52 -7.79 -13.03
C ALA A 71 -3.68 -6.98 -12.45
N VAL A 72 -4.74 -6.87 -13.22
CA VAL A 72 -6.03 -6.33 -12.78
C VAL A 72 -7.09 -7.33 -13.19
N ASP A 73 -7.92 -7.75 -12.24
CA ASP A 73 -9.04 -8.65 -12.48
C ASP A 73 -10.27 -8.11 -11.75
N GLY A 74 -11.24 -7.59 -12.51
CA GLY A 74 -12.40 -6.93 -11.94
C GLY A 74 -11.99 -5.74 -11.08
N TYR A 75 -12.25 -5.82 -9.77
CA TYR A 75 -11.87 -4.79 -8.80
C TYR A 75 -10.67 -5.20 -7.95
N THR A 76 -9.91 -6.20 -8.40
CA THR A 76 -8.70 -6.66 -7.71
C THR A 76 -7.45 -6.23 -8.48
N LEU A 77 -6.52 -5.65 -7.77
CA LEU A 77 -5.22 -5.22 -8.27
C LEU A 77 -4.14 -6.06 -7.62
N ILE A 78 -3.29 -6.68 -8.44
CA ILE A 78 -2.06 -7.34 -7.98
C ILE A 78 -0.89 -6.48 -8.43
N ALA A 79 -0.03 -6.12 -7.48
CA ALA A 79 1.11 -5.25 -7.75
C ALA A 79 2.36 -5.79 -7.08
N GLN A 80 3.51 -5.51 -7.70
CA GLN A 80 4.80 -5.71 -7.04
C GLN A 80 5.23 -4.41 -6.38
N TRP A 81 5.79 -4.51 -5.18
CA TRP A 81 6.41 -3.37 -4.54
C TRP A 81 7.86 -3.68 -4.19
N ILE A 82 8.72 -2.69 -4.42
CA ILE A 82 10.13 -2.74 -4.08
C ILE A 82 10.42 -1.53 -3.22
N LEU A 83 11.12 -1.74 -2.12
CA LEU A 83 11.45 -0.70 -1.15
C LEU A 83 12.91 -0.82 -0.75
N LYS A 84 13.64 0.30 -0.79
CA LYS A 84 14.90 0.43 -0.08
C LYS A 84 14.71 1.43 1.05
N GLN A 85 14.92 0.98 2.27
CA GLN A 85 14.64 1.77 3.47
C GLN A 85 15.67 1.40 4.54
N ASN A 86 16.32 2.41 5.13
CA ASN A 86 17.36 2.22 6.15
C ASN A 86 18.47 1.27 5.66
N ASP A 87 18.85 1.38 4.38
CA ASP A 87 19.83 0.54 3.69
C ASP A 87 19.45 -0.95 3.59
N LYS A 88 18.19 -1.29 3.81
CA LYS A 88 17.66 -2.64 3.61
C LYS A 88 16.79 -2.70 2.36
N ASP A 89 16.87 -3.83 1.66
CA ASP A 89 16.09 -4.07 0.46
C ASP A 89 14.92 -5.02 0.76
N TYR A 90 13.73 -4.60 0.31
CA TYR A 90 12.49 -5.35 0.46
C TYR A 90 11.87 -5.55 -0.91
N ASP A 91 11.23 -6.68 -1.11
CA ASP A 91 10.45 -7.00 -2.30
C ASP A 91 9.16 -7.69 -1.86
N GLY A 92 8.07 -7.37 -2.52
CA GLY A 92 6.80 -7.96 -2.10
C GLY A 92 5.71 -7.83 -3.15
N ILE A 93 4.56 -8.35 -2.78
CA ILE A 93 3.36 -8.35 -3.59
C ILE A 93 2.23 -7.75 -2.78
N TYR A 94 1.44 -6.89 -3.41
CA TYR A 94 0.17 -6.41 -2.89
C TYR A 94 -0.99 -7.12 -3.57
N GLU A 95 -1.98 -7.48 -2.77
CA GLU A 95 -3.34 -7.78 -3.23
C GLU A 95 -4.24 -6.67 -2.71
N ILE A 96 -4.84 -5.89 -3.62
CA ILE A 96 -5.63 -4.71 -3.26
C ILE A 96 -6.99 -4.86 -3.92
N LYS A 97 -8.07 -4.69 -3.13
CA LYS A 97 -9.43 -4.77 -3.65
C LYS A 97 -10.14 -3.44 -3.45
N PHE A 98 -10.96 -3.10 -4.43
CA PHE A 98 -11.71 -1.85 -4.47
C PHE A 98 -13.21 -2.15 -4.51
N ASN A 99 -14.03 -1.22 -3.98
CA ASN A 99 -15.47 -1.28 -4.18
C ASN A 99 -15.84 -0.70 -5.55
N ASN A 100 -17.12 -0.68 -5.89
CA ASN A 100 -17.57 -0.16 -7.18
C ASN A 100 -17.47 1.36 -7.30
N ASN A 101 -17.15 2.06 -6.22
CA ASN A 101 -16.82 3.49 -6.23
C ASN A 101 -15.31 3.73 -6.34
N LEU A 102 -14.53 2.65 -6.60
CA LEU A 102 -13.07 2.70 -6.75
C LEU A 102 -12.36 3.19 -5.48
N GLU A 103 -12.91 2.84 -4.33
CA GLU A 103 -12.29 3.07 -3.03
C GLU A 103 -11.67 1.77 -2.52
N CYS A 104 -10.46 1.82 -1.99
CA CYS A 104 -9.77 0.65 -1.47
C CYS A 104 -10.49 0.10 -0.23
N ILE A 105 -10.88 -1.17 -0.27
CA ILE A 105 -11.56 -1.85 0.84
C ILE A 105 -10.70 -2.94 1.47
N TYR A 106 -9.67 -3.40 0.79
CA TYR A 106 -8.82 -4.52 1.20
C TYR A 106 -7.40 -4.27 0.72
N PHE A 107 -6.44 -4.42 1.64
CA PHE A 107 -5.03 -4.20 1.33
C PHE A 107 -4.20 -5.24 2.05
N LYS A 108 -3.57 -6.14 1.30
CA LYS A 108 -2.72 -7.18 1.86
C LYS A 108 -1.38 -7.20 1.16
N SER A 109 -0.32 -7.33 1.95
CA SER A 109 1.05 -7.41 1.46
C SER A 109 1.70 -8.72 1.86
N TRP A 110 2.52 -9.25 0.97
CA TRP A 110 3.51 -10.27 1.26
C TRP A 110 4.88 -9.63 1.12
N GLU A 111 5.73 -9.83 2.11
CA GLU A 111 7.02 -9.15 2.19
C GLU A 111 8.15 -10.15 2.27
N MET A 112 9.22 -9.89 1.48
CA MET A 112 10.49 -10.58 1.58
C MET A 112 11.60 -9.56 1.83
N VAL A 113 12.48 -9.86 2.78
CA VAL A 113 13.64 -9.04 3.12
C VAL A 113 14.89 -9.74 2.59
N LYS A 114 15.72 -8.99 1.91
CA LYS A 114 16.97 -9.50 1.39
C LYS A 114 17.95 -9.83 2.52
#